data_fb7e4134b35f3ec07caf3d7b571a6578
#
_entry.id   fb7e4134b35f3ec07caf3d7b571a6578
#
_cell.length_a   1.000
_cell.length_b   1.000
_cell.length_c   1.000
_cell.angle_alpha   90.00
_cell.angle_beta   90.00
_cell.angle_gamma   90.00
#
_symmetry.space_group_name_H-M   'P 1'
#
loop_
_entity.id
_entity.type
_entity.pdbx_description
1 polymer ?
#
loop_
_entity_poly.entity_id
_entity_poly.type
_entity_poly.pdbx_seq_one_letter_code
_entity_poly.pdbx_strand_id
1 'polypeptide(L)'
;MNWSSRWLRVWPIVLAAFLLPSKGHSQQAPQETFADELEVTEVLLDVLVTDKSGGVVIGLGADDFLVEEEGEPVELTSVTFYSSRELLGSKRSLEEHGLSVDETAESRYFILFFQQQRQAAADVPGLLARQMEAGRDVADWLAEDLQVRDLAAVVVFDTRLAVVQDFTNNIEDLQQAVAAAVQGRGGKSHWPSRQPDVMEGPSLLRHLPVGRELGKAARDTYEALQVVAKAAGEIRGRKMLVFFGRGVGEVSSFGVWEPDSRYYEPTVNALNDNNIAVYPLSVMPQGSRHTLEQSLSAMASETGGTYHRQYTSFTTPLGNISDENGGYYLLSYQARKEPGESGYQRVKVKLRNPELVVQARHGYLYGD
;
A
#
# COMPACT_ATOMS: atom_id res chain seq x y z
N MET A 1 -6.29 42.07 62.17
CA MET A 1 -7.61 42.59 62.56
C MET A 1 -8.59 41.49 62.27
N ASN A 2 -8.90 40.81 63.30
CA ASN A 2 -10.16 40.65 64.05
C ASN A 2 -11.19 39.81 63.31
N TRP A 3 -11.44 38.71 63.84
CA TRP A 3 -12.43 38.21 64.85
C TRP A 3 -13.69 37.74 64.14
N SER A 4 -14.39 36.70 64.46
CA SER A 4 -14.58 35.81 65.63
C SER A 4 -15.61 34.76 65.25
N SER A 5 -15.40 33.51 65.52
CA SER A 5 -15.99 32.69 66.58
C SER A 5 -17.54 32.68 66.66
N ARG A 6 -18.12 31.50 66.70
CA ARG A 6 -18.92 30.92 67.84
C ARG A 6 -19.98 29.93 67.38
N TRP A 7 -19.86 28.75 67.92
CA TRP A 7 -20.55 27.93 68.91
C TRP A 7 -21.79 27.14 68.41
N LEU A 8 -21.60 25.82 68.52
CA LEU A 8 -22.34 24.79 69.29
C LEU A 8 -23.86 24.87 69.39
N ARG A 9 -24.52 23.79 69.03
CA ARG A 9 -25.41 23.06 70.00
C ARG A 9 -25.65 21.62 69.52
N VAL A 10 -25.26 20.73 70.43
CA VAL A 10 -25.58 19.30 70.48
C VAL A 10 -26.94 19.15 71.18
N TRP A 11 -27.77 18.24 70.72
CA TRP A 11 -28.72 17.53 71.59
C TRP A 11 -29.06 16.14 70.99
N PRO A 12 -29.11 15.09 71.84
CA PRO A 12 -29.34 13.73 71.46
C PRO A 12 -30.80 13.36 71.52
N ILE A 13 -31.29 12.48 70.70
CA ILE A 13 -32.52 11.70 70.96
C ILE A 13 -32.23 10.21 70.77
N VAL A 14 -32.67 9.56 71.81
CA VAL A 14 -32.51 8.17 72.21
C VAL A 14 -33.39 7.22 71.42
N LEU A 15 -32.80 6.12 71.09
CA LEU A 15 -33.25 4.70 71.05
C LEU A 15 -34.73 4.39 70.88
N ALA A 16 -35.03 3.57 69.90
CA ALA A 16 -35.97 2.45 70.03
C ALA A 16 -35.58 1.31 69.09
N ALA A 17 -35.09 0.23 69.65
CA ALA A 17 -34.82 -1.00 68.94
C ALA A 17 -36.12 -1.76 68.67
N PHE A 18 -36.36 -2.06 67.38
CA PHE A 18 -37.32 -3.11 67.01
C PHE A 18 -36.56 -4.22 66.29
N LEU A 19 -36.43 -5.33 67.01
CA LEU A 19 -35.98 -6.60 66.43
C LEU A 19 -37.11 -7.22 65.64
N LEU A 20 -36.94 -7.34 64.34
CA LEU A 20 -37.70 -8.23 63.50
C LEU A 20 -36.75 -9.23 62.82
N PRO A 21 -37.11 -10.50 62.64
CA PRO A 21 -36.21 -11.51 62.16
C PRO A 21 -36.05 -11.35 60.60
N SER A 22 -34.83 -11.12 60.12
CA SER A 22 -34.49 -11.12 58.74
C SER A 22 -34.50 -12.55 58.22
N LYS A 23 -35.45 -12.85 57.31
CA LYS A 23 -35.35 -14.00 56.41
C LYS A 23 -34.13 -13.78 55.52
N GLY A 24 -33.14 -14.65 55.62
CA GLY A 24 -32.00 -14.71 54.76
C GLY A 24 -32.45 -14.97 53.32
N HIS A 25 -32.38 -13.94 52.46
CA HIS A 25 -32.30 -14.11 51.02
C HIS A 25 -30.82 -14.26 50.67
N SER A 26 -30.45 -15.46 50.34
CA SER A 26 -29.21 -15.71 49.63
C SER A 26 -29.24 -14.92 48.29
N GLN A 27 -28.61 -13.76 48.25
CA GLN A 27 -28.25 -13.12 47.00
C GLN A 27 -27.11 -13.94 46.38
N GLN A 28 -27.47 -14.77 45.40
CA GLN A 28 -26.50 -15.24 44.43
C GLN A 28 -25.88 -13.99 43.77
N ALA A 29 -24.58 -13.83 43.96
CA ALA A 29 -23.79 -12.87 43.20
C ALA A 29 -24.03 -13.11 41.68
N PRO A 30 -24.14 -12.06 40.89
CA PRO A 30 -24.16 -12.22 39.47
C PRO A 30 -22.89 -12.96 39.07
N GLN A 31 -23.00 -14.13 38.44
CA GLN A 31 -21.91 -14.69 37.65
C GLN A 31 -21.63 -13.67 36.56
N GLU A 32 -20.52 -12.97 36.70
CA GLU A 32 -19.91 -12.28 35.57
C GLU A 32 -19.61 -13.35 34.52
N THR A 33 -20.49 -13.45 33.54
CA THR A 33 -20.17 -14.11 32.28
C THR A 33 -19.09 -13.23 31.67
N PHE A 34 -17.84 -13.63 31.82
CA PHE A 34 -16.77 -13.17 30.94
C PHE A 34 -17.21 -13.67 29.58
N ALA A 35 -17.84 -12.79 28.78
CA ALA A 35 -17.82 -12.90 27.35
C ALA A 35 -16.36 -12.60 26.99
N ASP A 36 -15.57 -13.65 26.73
CA ASP A 36 -14.36 -13.48 25.95
C ASP A 36 -14.79 -12.82 24.64
N GLU A 37 -14.57 -11.53 24.53
CA GLU A 37 -14.60 -10.83 23.26
C GLU A 37 -13.41 -11.40 22.47
N LEU A 38 -13.69 -12.46 21.72
CA LEU A 38 -12.76 -12.95 20.71
C LEU A 38 -12.62 -11.82 19.68
N GLU A 39 -11.56 -11.06 19.81
CA GLU A 39 -11.14 -10.09 18.81
C GLU A 39 -10.68 -10.86 17.58
N VAL A 40 -11.62 -11.10 16.67
CA VAL A 40 -11.35 -11.79 15.41
C VAL A 40 -10.73 -10.78 14.46
N THR A 41 -9.44 -10.88 14.24
CA THR A 41 -8.75 -10.06 13.23
C THR A 41 -8.98 -10.66 11.85
N GLU A 42 -9.76 -9.99 11.03
CA GLU A 42 -9.96 -10.35 9.63
C GLU A 42 -8.81 -9.81 8.78
N VAL A 43 -8.20 -10.68 8.00
CA VAL A 43 -7.14 -10.35 7.05
C VAL A 43 -7.74 -10.19 5.67
N LEU A 44 -7.42 -9.07 5.02
CA LEU A 44 -7.82 -8.77 3.65
C LEU A 44 -6.60 -8.85 2.72
N LEU A 45 -6.70 -9.63 1.64
CA LEU A 45 -5.65 -9.79 0.64
C LEU A 45 -6.16 -9.43 -0.74
N ASP A 46 -5.51 -8.45 -1.37
CA ASP A 46 -5.74 -8.14 -2.77
C ASP A 46 -4.91 -9.09 -3.64
N VAL A 47 -5.58 -9.82 -4.50
CA VAL A 47 -4.98 -10.86 -5.33
C VAL A 47 -5.31 -10.60 -6.79
N LEU A 48 -4.28 -10.37 -7.60
CA LEU A 48 -4.42 -10.33 -9.05
C LEU A 48 -4.36 -11.75 -9.61
N VAL A 49 -5.26 -12.06 -10.51
CA VAL A 49 -5.24 -13.31 -11.26
C VAL A 49 -5.32 -13.00 -12.74
N THR A 50 -4.30 -13.42 -13.47
CA THR A 50 -4.22 -13.23 -14.92
C THR A 50 -3.99 -14.58 -15.62
N ASP A 51 -4.33 -14.62 -16.88
CA ASP A 51 -3.85 -15.67 -17.77
C ASP A 51 -2.39 -15.42 -18.18
N LYS A 52 -1.82 -16.32 -18.97
CA LYS A 52 -0.44 -16.21 -19.48
C LYS A 52 -0.22 -15.03 -20.43
N SER A 53 -1.29 -14.43 -20.95
CA SER A 53 -1.23 -13.25 -21.80
C SER A 53 -1.33 -11.92 -21.03
N GLY A 54 -1.54 -11.99 -19.69
CA GLY A 54 -1.74 -10.84 -18.82
C GLY A 54 -3.21 -10.40 -18.70
N GLY A 55 -4.14 -11.11 -19.32
CA GLY A 55 -5.58 -10.83 -19.25
C GLY A 55 -6.14 -11.20 -17.88
N VAL A 56 -6.92 -10.29 -17.27
CA VAL A 56 -7.58 -10.54 -15.98
C VAL A 56 -8.58 -11.68 -16.08
N VAL A 57 -8.50 -12.64 -15.17
CA VAL A 57 -9.41 -13.78 -15.08
C VAL A 57 -10.53 -13.47 -14.10
N ILE A 58 -11.78 -13.65 -14.52
CA ILE A 58 -13.01 -13.37 -13.76
C ILE A 58 -13.74 -14.68 -13.45
N GLY A 59 -14.47 -14.71 -12.33
CA GLY A 59 -15.38 -15.82 -11.99
C GLY A 59 -14.75 -16.91 -11.14
N LEU A 60 -13.60 -16.65 -10.50
CA LEU A 60 -13.00 -17.57 -9.53
C LEU A 60 -13.73 -17.47 -8.18
N GLY A 61 -13.98 -18.63 -7.57
CA GLY A 61 -14.55 -18.75 -6.24
C GLY A 61 -13.52 -19.17 -5.18
N ALA A 62 -13.96 -19.30 -3.92
CA ALA A 62 -13.08 -19.67 -2.82
C ALA A 62 -12.34 -21.01 -3.05
N ASP A 63 -12.98 -21.95 -3.72
CA ASP A 63 -12.38 -23.26 -4.02
C ASP A 63 -11.21 -23.19 -5.01
N ASP A 64 -11.07 -22.10 -5.77
CA ASP A 64 -9.97 -21.94 -6.74
C ASP A 64 -8.67 -21.47 -6.07
N PHE A 65 -8.76 -20.88 -4.86
CA PHE A 65 -7.64 -20.33 -4.13
C PHE A 65 -7.13 -21.29 -3.05
N LEU A 66 -5.83 -21.31 -2.87
CA LEU A 66 -5.12 -21.97 -1.77
C LEU A 66 -4.29 -20.93 -1.05
N VAL A 67 -4.68 -20.57 0.17
CA VAL A 67 -3.99 -19.57 0.98
C VAL A 67 -3.31 -20.25 2.15
N GLU A 68 -2.04 -19.93 2.35
CA GLU A 68 -1.21 -20.41 3.46
C GLU A 68 -0.72 -19.19 4.28
N GLU A 69 -0.88 -19.23 5.60
CA GLU A 69 -0.29 -18.27 6.54
C GLU A 69 0.77 -18.99 7.37
N GLU A 70 2.01 -18.48 7.39
CA GLU A 70 3.19 -19.13 8.00
C GLU A 70 3.39 -20.61 7.58
N GLY A 71 2.94 -20.96 6.37
CA GLY A 71 3.03 -22.29 5.79
C GLY A 71 1.86 -23.21 6.12
N GLU A 72 0.92 -22.77 6.93
CA GLU A 72 -0.29 -23.51 7.30
C GLU A 72 -1.48 -23.05 6.45
N PRO A 73 -2.32 -23.95 5.92
CA PRO A 73 -3.48 -23.57 5.12
C PRO A 73 -4.53 -22.83 5.98
N VAL A 74 -5.12 -21.78 5.41
CA VAL A 74 -6.24 -21.03 6.01
C VAL A 74 -7.49 -21.17 5.17
N GLU A 75 -8.65 -21.12 5.83
CA GLU A 75 -9.95 -21.17 5.17
C GLU A 75 -10.42 -19.75 4.86
N LEU A 76 -10.83 -19.51 3.60
CA LEU A 76 -11.33 -18.21 3.17
C LEU A 76 -12.75 -17.97 3.70
N THR A 77 -12.96 -16.80 4.28
CA THR A 77 -14.28 -16.33 4.72
C THR A 77 -15.07 -15.75 3.56
N SER A 78 -14.40 -14.99 2.68
CA SER A 78 -15.03 -14.43 1.48
C SER A 78 -14.07 -14.27 0.31
N VAL A 79 -14.61 -14.22 -0.89
CA VAL A 79 -13.92 -13.90 -2.14
C VAL A 79 -14.80 -12.94 -2.93
N THR A 80 -14.31 -11.71 -3.15
CA THR A 80 -15.02 -10.67 -3.88
C THR A 80 -14.15 -10.17 -5.03
N PHE A 81 -14.70 -10.09 -6.23
CA PHE A 81 -14.01 -9.52 -7.38
C PHE A 81 -14.31 -8.04 -7.51
N TYR A 82 -13.25 -7.22 -7.65
CA TYR A 82 -13.33 -5.80 -7.93
C TYR A 82 -12.76 -5.50 -9.31
N SER A 83 -13.42 -4.63 -10.08
CA SER A 83 -12.98 -4.18 -11.39
C SER A 83 -12.87 -2.66 -11.44
N SER A 84 -11.79 -2.16 -11.99
CA SER A 84 -11.59 -0.73 -12.25
C SER A 84 -12.02 -0.32 -13.65
N ARG A 85 -12.10 -1.27 -14.59
CA ARG A 85 -12.55 -1.03 -15.95
C ARG A 85 -14.08 -1.09 -16.04
N GLU A 86 -14.68 -0.11 -16.71
CA GLU A 86 -16.00 -0.31 -17.33
C GLU A 86 -15.81 -1.39 -18.40
N LEU A 87 -16.11 -2.61 -18.03
CA LEU A 87 -16.17 -3.74 -18.96
C LEU A 87 -17.39 -3.55 -19.89
N LEU A 88 -17.31 -2.55 -20.78
CA LEU A 88 -18.37 -2.19 -21.74
C LEU A 88 -18.81 -3.37 -22.63
N GLY A 89 -18.03 -4.45 -22.69
CA GLY A 89 -18.39 -5.71 -23.34
C GLY A 89 -18.81 -6.84 -22.42
N SER A 90 -18.65 -6.71 -21.11
CA SER A 90 -18.78 -7.83 -20.15
C SER A 90 -19.83 -7.62 -19.05
N LYS A 91 -20.67 -6.59 -19.16
CA LYS A 91 -21.82 -6.45 -18.24
C LYS A 91 -22.60 -7.77 -18.13
N ARG A 92 -22.80 -8.43 -19.26
CA ARG A 92 -23.42 -9.75 -19.37
C ARG A 92 -22.60 -10.86 -18.69
N SER A 93 -21.27 -10.81 -18.80
CA SER A 93 -20.40 -11.79 -18.16
C SER A 93 -20.35 -11.61 -16.64
N LEU A 94 -20.36 -10.38 -16.13
CA LEU A 94 -20.42 -10.10 -14.69
C LEU A 94 -21.78 -10.54 -14.11
N GLU A 95 -22.89 -10.24 -14.80
CA GLU A 95 -24.23 -10.66 -14.39
C GLU A 95 -24.38 -12.20 -14.41
N GLU A 96 -23.77 -12.89 -15.39
CA GLU A 96 -23.71 -14.35 -15.46
C GLU A 96 -22.96 -14.98 -14.28
N HIS A 97 -22.00 -14.24 -13.69
CA HIS A 97 -21.24 -14.64 -12.50
C HIS A 97 -21.80 -14.07 -11.19
N GLY A 98 -22.98 -13.41 -11.24
CA GLY A 98 -23.64 -12.85 -10.06
C GLY A 98 -23.00 -11.58 -9.50
N LEU A 99 -22.18 -10.89 -10.30
CA LEU A 99 -21.48 -9.66 -9.92
C LEU A 99 -22.18 -8.43 -10.50
N SER A 100 -22.32 -7.36 -9.72
CA SER A 100 -22.84 -6.08 -10.21
C SER A 100 -21.70 -5.09 -10.49
N VAL A 101 -21.81 -4.34 -11.59
CA VAL A 101 -20.76 -3.36 -12.01
C VAL A 101 -20.61 -2.24 -10.98
N ASP A 102 -21.71 -1.79 -10.37
CA ASP A 102 -21.69 -0.68 -9.42
C ASP A 102 -21.06 -1.07 -8.06
N GLU A 103 -21.12 -2.35 -7.69
CA GLU A 103 -20.54 -2.88 -6.45
C GLU A 103 -19.06 -3.23 -6.61
N THR A 104 -18.59 -3.44 -7.85
CA THR A 104 -17.24 -3.92 -8.15
C THR A 104 -16.32 -2.85 -8.72
N ALA A 105 -16.82 -1.64 -9.02
CA ALA A 105 -16.01 -0.58 -9.63
C ALA A 105 -15.26 0.25 -8.59
N GLU A 106 -13.95 0.15 -8.57
CA GLU A 106 -13.06 0.94 -7.71
C GLU A 106 -12.12 1.85 -8.51
N SER A 107 -11.65 2.91 -7.86
CA SER A 107 -10.59 3.77 -8.39
C SER A 107 -9.24 3.09 -8.30
N ARG A 108 -8.41 3.19 -9.34
CA ARG A 108 -7.01 2.78 -9.31
C ARG A 108 -6.15 3.96 -8.88
N TYR A 109 -5.10 3.66 -8.10
CA TYR A 109 -4.16 4.65 -7.59
C TYR A 109 -2.76 4.34 -8.11
N PHE A 110 -2.20 5.21 -8.94
CA PHE A 110 -0.86 5.08 -9.47
C PHE A 110 0.09 6.06 -8.78
N ILE A 111 1.20 5.58 -8.25
CA ILE A 111 2.29 6.41 -7.72
C ILE A 111 3.46 6.28 -8.68
N LEU A 112 3.70 7.31 -9.49
CA LEU A 112 4.81 7.36 -10.44
C LEU A 112 6.05 7.85 -9.69
N PHE A 113 6.91 6.93 -9.26
CA PHE A 113 8.08 7.22 -8.45
C PHE A 113 9.35 7.26 -9.31
N PHE A 114 9.94 8.44 -9.44
CA PHE A 114 11.17 8.65 -10.21
C PHE A 114 12.39 8.74 -9.29
N GLN A 115 13.24 7.70 -9.31
CA GLN A 115 14.55 7.73 -8.66
C GLN A 115 15.55 8.46 -9.56
N GLN A 116 16.02 9.63 -9.14
CA GLN A 116 17.00 10.43 -9.88
C GLN A 116 18.40 9.81 -9.82
N GLN A 117 19.13 9.84 -10.96
CA GLN A 117 20.39 9.13 -11.14
C GLN A 117 21.62 10.08 -11.16
N ARG A 118 21.60 11.16 -10.39
CA ARG A 118 22.65 12.19 -10.45
C ARG A 118 24.06 11.76 -10.01
N GLN A 119 24.18 10.62 -9.33
CA GLN A 119 25.44 10.19 -8.71
C GLN A 119 26.26 9.16 -9.51
N ALA A 120 25.73 8.61 -10.61
CA ALA A 120 26.44 7.60 -11.40
C ALA A 120 27.33 8.26 -12.46
N ALA A 121 28.59 8.54 -12.12
CA ALA A 121 29.48 9.40 -12.89
C ALA A 121 29.85 8.87 -14.31
N ALA A 122 29.80 7.56 -14.56
CA ALA A 122 30.24 6.98 -15.84
C ALA A 122 29.13 6.86 -16.90
N ASP A 123 27.88 6.63 -16.50
CA ASP A 123 26.79 6.28 -17.41
C ASP A 123 25.69 7.37 -17.48
N VAL A 124 25.96 8.55 -16.92
CA VAL A 124 24.98 9.64 -16.77
C VAL A 124 24.27 10.01 -18.08
N PRO A 125 24.93 10.16 -19.25
CA PRO A 125 24.23 10.53 -20.48
C PRO A 125 23.21 9.47 -20.92
N GLY A 126 23.55 8.19 -20.85
CA GLY A 126 22.66 7.08 -21.21
C GLY A 126 21.47 6.95 -20.25
N LEU A 127 21.72 7.09 -18.95
CA LEU A 127 20.67 7.09 -17.92
C LEU A 127 19.71 8.26 -18.09
N LEU A 128 20.22 9.47 -18.34
CA LEU A 128 19.38 10.65 -18.58
C LEU A 128 18.53 10.50 -19.84
N ALA A 129 19.13 9.98 -20.94
CA ALA A 129 18.39 9.72 -22.17
C ALA A 129 17.25 8.72 -21.93
N ARG A 130 17.53 7.64 -21.21
CA ARG A 130 16.53 6.61 -20.89
C ARG A 130 15.44 7.15 -19.94
N GLN A 131 15.81 8.01 -18.99
CA GLN A 131 14.84 8.66 -18.10
C GLN A 131 13.95 9.66 -18.86
N MET A 132 14.49 10.39 -19.83
CA MET A 132 13.72 11.27 -20.67
C MET A 132 12.76 10.50 -21.61
N GLU A 133 13.18 9.32 -22.08
CA GLU A 133 12.33 8.41 -22.83
C GLU A 133 11.18 7.90 -21.95
N ALA A 134 11.48 7.42 -20.74
CA ALA A 134 10.45 7.02 -19.78
C ALA A 134 9.43 8.13 -19.54
N GLY A 135 9.88 9.39 -19.41
CA GLY A 135 8.98 10.52 -19.23
C GLY A 135 8.04 10.77 -20.40
N ARG A 136 8.51 10.57 -21.65
CA ARG A 136 7.64 10.68 -22.83
C ARG A 136 6.63 9.56 -22.89
N ASP A 137 7.10 8.32 -22.71
CA ASP A 137 6.23 7.14 -22.76
C ASP A 137 5.18 7.15 -21.65
N VAL A 138 5.53 7.66 -20.46
CA VAL A 138 4.56 7.89 -19.36
C VAL A 138 3.55 8.96 -19.74
N ALA A 139 3.97 10.06 -20.37
CA ALA A 139 3.04 11.12 -20.76
C ALA A 139 2.04 10.63 -21.83
N ASP A 140 2.48 9.78 -22.76
CA ASP A 140 1.62 9.15 -23.75
C ASP A 140 0.66 8.15 -23.09
N TRP A 141 1.17 7.28 -22.20
CA TRP A 141 0.36 6.34 -21.42
C TRP A 141 -0.70 7.02 -20.56
N LEU A 142 -0.37 8.14 -19.89
CA LEU A 142 -1.34 8.92 -19.13
C LEU A 142 -2.50 9.44 -19.99
N ALA A 143 -2.22 9.79 -21.26
CA ALA A 143 -3.24 10.29 -22.18
C ALA A 143 -4.11 9.18 -22.77
N GLU A 144 -3.56 7.98 -22.97
CA GLU A 144 -4.21 6.87 -23.68
C GLU A 144 -4.88 5.86 -22.74
N ASP A 145 -4.24 5.55 -21.60
CA ASP A 145 -4.62 4.43 -20.74
C ASP A 145 -5.22 4.84 -19.36
N LEU A 146 -4.98 6.09 -18.91
CA LEU A 146 -5.53 6.56 -17.64
C LEU A 146 -7.04 6.76 -17.76
N GLN A 147 -7.82 6.06 -16.95
CA GLN A 147 -9.27 6.13 -16.98
C GLN A 147 -9.82 7.26 -16.10
N VAL A 148 -11.07 7.63 -16.29
CA VAL A 148 -11.71 8.75 -15.56
C VAL A 148 -11.67 8.61 -14.04
N ARG A 149 -11.73 7.38 -13.54
CA ARG A 149 -11.68 7.08 -12.10
C ARG A 149 -10.27 6.83 -11.57
N ASP A 150 -9.28 6.73 -12.45
CA ASP A 150 -7.90 6.53 -12.04
C ASP A 150 -7.32 7.83 -11.51
N LEU A 151 -6.50 7.71 -10.50
CA LEU A 151 -5.79 8.82 -9.90
C LEU A 151 -4.29 8.51 -9.90
N ALA A 152 -3.50 9.47 -10.33
CA ALA A 152 -2.05 9.32 -10.33
C ALA A 152 -1.38 10.44 -9.52
N ALA A 153 -0.27 10.09 -8.86
CA ALA A 153 0.61 11.03 -8.19
C ALA A 153 2.03 10.89 -8.76
N VAL A 154 2.77 11.99 -8.82
CA VAL A 154 4.16 12.01 -9.30
C VAL A 154 5.10 12.35 -8.16
N VAL A 155 5.99 11.43 -7.85
CA VAL A 155 6.94 11.50 -6.75
C VAL A 155 8.36 11.41 -7.30
N VAL A 156 9.26 12.20 -6.75
CA VAL A 156 10.68 12.21 -7.11
C VAL A 156 11.52 12.01 -5.87
N PHE A 157 12.52 11.16 -5.97
CA PHE A 157 13.59 11.07 -5.01
C PHE A 157 14.95 11.28 -5.68
N ASP A 158 15.65 12.31 -5.25
CA ASP A 158 17.04 12.58 -5.60
C ASP A 158 17.88 12.48 -4.30
N THR A 159 18.30 13.58 -3.75
CA THR A 159 18.80 13.71 -2.38
C THR A 159 17.69 14.04 -1.39
N ARG A 160 16.50 14.25 -1.89
CA ARG A 160 15.29 14.62 -1.16
C ARG A 160 14.04 14.03 -1.83
N LEU A 161 13.10 13.64 -0.98
CA LEU A 161 11.79 13.23 -1.43
C LEU A 161 10.93 14.47 -1.73
N ALA A 162 10.26 14.47 -2.87
CA ALA A 162 9.29 15.49 -3.24
C ALA A 162 8.09 14.89 -3.98
N VAL A 163 6.89 15.26 -3.58
CA VAL A 163 5.68 15.04 -4.36
C VAL A 163 5.57 16.22 -5.33
N VAL A 164 5.74 15.94 -6.62
CA VAL A 164 5.67 16.96 -7.68
C VAL A 164 4.23 17.26 -8.02
N GLN A 165 3.39 16.22 -8.04
CA GLN A 165 1.94 16.29 -8.21
C GLN A 165 1.31 15.26 -7.28
N ASP A 166 0.36 15.70 -6.47
CA ASP A 166 -0.46 14.81 -5.64
C ASP A 166 -1.54 14.13 -6.50
N PHE A 167 -2.28 13.18 -5.93
CA PHE A 167 -3.27 12.41 -6.66
C PHE A 167 -4.28 13.29 -7.41
N THR A 168 -4.31 13.11 -8.72
CA THR A 168 -5.25 13.75 -9.63
C THR A 168 -5.52 12.86 -10.85
N ASN A 169 -6.62 13.11 -11.54
CA ASN A 169 -6.89 12.57 -12.88
C ASN A 169 -6.74 13.62 -13.99
N ASN A 170 -6.24 14.82 -13.64
CA ASN A 170 -5.95 15.84 -14.62
C ASN A 170 -4.67 15.47 -15.39
N ILE A 171 -4.83 15.03 -16.62
CA ILE A 171 -3.76 14.55 -17.50
C ILE A 171 -2.71 15.64 -17.75
N GLU A 172 -3.13 16.89 -17.93
CA GLU A 172 -2.21 18.00 -18.21
C GLU A 172 -1.28 18.27 -17.02
N ASP A 173 -1.84 18.32 -15.80
CA ASP A 173 -1.05 18.50 -14.58
C ASP A 173 -0.06 17.33 -14.37
N LEU A 174 -0.50 16.10 -14.63
CA LEU A 174 0.33 14.91 -14.55
C LEU A 174 1.46 14.92 -15.56
N GLN A 175 1.20 15.26 -16.82
CA GLN A 175 2.22 15.36 -17.86
C GLN A 175 3.25 16.45 -17.56
N GLN A 176 2.82 17.60 -17.06
CA GLN A 176 3.72 18.67 -16.61
C GLN A 176 4.61 18.20 -15.45
N ALA A 177 4.01 17.50 -14.49
CA ALA A 177 4.74 16.96 -13.33
C ALA A 177 5.77 15.89 -13.75
N VAL A 178 5.41 14.98 -14.66
CA VAL A 178 6.33 13.97 -15.20
C VAL A 178 7.49 14.65 -15.94
N ALA A 179 7.21 15.66 -16.78
CA ALA A 179 8.25 16.41 -17.48
C ALA A 179 9.20 17.13 -16.50
N ALA A 180 8.68 17.68 -15.40
CA ALA A 180 9.49 18.27 -14.35
C ALA A 180 10.32 17.20 -13.59
N ALA A 181 9.71 16.06 -13.29
CA ALA A 181 10.35 14.95 -12.59
C ALA A 181 11.58 14.43 -13.35
N VAL A 182 11.44 14.10 -14.64
CA VAL A 182 12.54 13.56 -15.45
C VAL A 182 13.65 14.58 -15.74
N GLN A 183 13.35 15.89 -15.69
CA GLN A 183 14.34 16.96 -15.84
C GLN A 183 15.05 17.31 -14.52
N GLY A 184 14.67 16.66 -13.43
CA GLY A 184 15.21 16.98 -12.09
C GLY A 184 14.81 18.36 -11.58
N ARG A 185 13.74 18.95 -12.09
CA ARG A 185 13.25 20.28 -11.71
C ARG A 185 12.29 20.25 -10.51
N GLY A 186 11.71 19.10 -10.20
CA GLY A 186 10.67 18.95 -9.18
C GLY A 186 11.15 19.20 -7.74
N GLY A 187 12.45 19.01 -7.46
CA GLY A 187 12.96 18.99 -6.09
C GLY A 187 13.15 20.35 -5.40
N LYS A 188 13.13 21.45 -6.13
CA LYS A 188 13.45 22.78 -5.53
C LYS A 188 12.24 23.68 -5.28
N SER A 189 11.23 23.63 -6.14
CA SER A 189 10.06 24.49 -6.05
C SER A 189 8.91 23.88 -5.23
N HIS A 190 8.88 22.55 -5.10
CA HIS A 190 7.82 21.80 -4.40
C HIS A 190 8.31 21.19 -3.09
N TRP A 191 9.36 21.77 -2.49
CA TRP A 191 9.68 21.41 -1.12
C TRP A 191 8.48 21.75 -0.25
N PRO A 192 7.91 20.79 0.50
CA PRO A 192 6.74 21.06 1.32
C PRO A 192 7.11 21.90 2.54
N SER A 193 7.50 23.14 2.29
CA SER A 193 7.68 24.16 3.34
C SER A 193 6.35 24.80 3.76
N ARG A 194 5.31 24.58 2.96
CA ARG A 194 3.92 24.93 3.27
C ARG A 194 3.07 23.75 2.83
N GLN A 195 2.17 23.29 3.69
CA GLN A 195 1.09 22.43 3.24
C GLN A 195 0.28 23.23 2.21
N PRO A 196 0.16 22.77 0.96
CA PRO A 196 -0.85 23.33 0.07
C PRO A 196 -2.21 23.16 0.73
N ASP A 197 -3.18 24.03 0.41
CA ASP A 197 -4.58 23.78 0.74
C ASP A 197 -4.97 22.47 0.05
N VAL A 198 -4.94 21.39 0.82
CA VAL A 198 -5.16 20.04 0.29
C VAL A 198 -6.64 19.91 -0.01
N MET A 199 -6.96 19.74 -1.28
CA MET A 199 -8.31 19.48 -1.74
C MET A 199 -8.86 18.22 -1.04
N GLU A 200 -10.17 18.12 -0.90
CA GLU A 200 -10.82 16.90 -0.43
C GLU A 200 -10.47 15.74 -1.38
N GLY A 201 -10.13 14.57 -0.81
CA GLY A 201 -9.80 13.38 -1.59
C GLY A 201 -8.50 12.69 -1.15
N PRO A 202 -8.04 11.67 -1.89
CA PRO A 202 -6.80 10.97 -1.62
C PRO A 202 -5.59 11.90 -1.81
N SER A 203 -4.66 11.91 -0.85
CA SER A 203 -3.52 12.82 -0.84
C SER A 203 -2.33 12.22 -0.12
N LEU A 204 -1.16 12.21 -0.76
CA LEU A 204 0.11 11.92 -0.12
C LEU A 204 0.57 13.09 0.75
N LEU A 205 0.41 14.33 0.25
CA LEU A 205 0.89 15.53 0.93
C LEU A 205 0.26 15.75 2.30
N ARG A 206 -0.98 15.28 2.49
CA ARG A 206 -1.69 15.39 3.78
C ARG A 206 -0.99 14.59 4.88
N HIS A 207 -0.37 13.48 4.55
CA HIS A 207 0.19 12.51 5.49
C HIS A 207 1.71 12.47 5.50
N LEU A 208 2.36 13.21 4.60
CA LEU A 208 3.81 13.33 4.59
C LEU A 208 4.30 14.27 5.70
N PRO A 209 5.43 13.94 6.35
CA PRO A 209 6.15 14.89 7.19
C PRO A 209 6.49 16.16 6.43
N VAL A 210 6.59 17.30 7.09
CA VAL A 210 6.88 18.59 6.44
C VAL A 210 8.31 19.08 6.68
N GLY A 211 8.89 19.72 5.70
CA GLY A 211 10.14 20.46 5.81
C GLY A 211 11.30 19.59 6.25
N ARG A 212 11.92 19.93 7.39
CA ARG A 212 13.09 19.23 7.92
C ARG A 212 12.81 17.81 8.36
N GLU A 213 11.58 17.54 8.83
CA GLU A 213 11.21 16.20 9.27
C GLU A 213 11.13 15.23 8.08
N LEU A 214 10.60 15.67 6.94
CA LEU A 214 10.64 14.88 5.70
C LEU A 214 12.08 14.59 5.27
N GLY A 215 12.98 15.58 5.36
CA GLY A 215 14.39 15.38 5.01
C GLY A 215 15.14 14.42 5.95
N LYS A 216 14.69 14.28 7.21
CA LYS A 216 15.24 13.30 8.15
C LYS A 216 14.64 11.90 7.94
N ALA A 217 13.36 11.84 7.55
CA ALA A 217 12.61 10.61 7.38
C ALA A 217 12.89 9.92 6.03
N ALA A 218 13.40 10.64 5.03
CA ALA A 218 13.65 10.13 3.68
C ALA A 218 15.06 10.51 3.20
N ARG A 219 16.08 9.89 3.77
CA ARG A 219 17.51 10.16 3.49
C ARG A 219 18.05 9.35 2.33
N ASP A 220 17.47 8.19 2.08
CA ASP A 220 17.79 7.30 0.98
C ASP A 220 16.52 6.77 0.31
N THR A 221 16.69 5.94 -0.73
CA THR A 221 15.55 5.41 -1.50
C THR A 221 14.67 4.48 -0.65
N TYR A 222 15.24 3.72 0.27
CA TYR A 222 14.46 2.83 1.14
C TYR A 222 13.54 3.63 2.06
N GLU A 223 14.13 4.60 2.77
CA GLU A 223 13.36 5.47 3.66
C GLU A 223 12.33 6.31 2.88
N ALA A 224 12.66 6.75 1.67
CA ALA A 224 11.73 7.47 0.81
C ALA A 224 10.51 6.61 0.43
N LEU A 225 10.74 5.34 0.07
CA LEU A 225 9.65 4.39 -0.21
C LEU A 225 8.80 4.12 1.02
N GLN A 226 9.41 3.93 2.20
CA GLN A 226 8.68 3.75 3.47
C GLN A 226 7.80 4.95 3.80
N VAL A 227 8.33 6.17 3.63
CA VAL A 227 7.60 7.41 3.90
C VAL A 227 6.42 7.58 2.94
N VAL A 228 6.61 7.29 1.66
CA VAL A 228 5.54 7.31 0.66
C VAL A 228 4.51 6.23 0.96
N ALA A 229 4.94 5.02 1.34
CA ALA A 229 4.05 3.93 1.69
C ALA A 229 3.13 4.31 2.86
N LYS A 230 3.71 4.82 3.95
CA LYS A 230 2.95 5.28 5.12
C LYS A 230 1.98 6.40 4.79
N ALA A 231 2.41 7.37 3.96
CA ALA A 231 1.53 8.46 3.53
C ALA A 231 0.35 7.98 2.66
N ALA A 232 0.55 6.92 1.88
CA ALA A 232 -0.50 6.32 1.06
C ALA A 232 -1.40 5.34 1.84
N GLY A 233 -1.05 4.97 3.06
CA GLY A 233 -1.79 4.00 3.88
C GLY A 233 -3.22 4.40 4.19
N GLU A 234 -3.47 5.71 4.33
CA GLU A 234 -4.81 6.26 4.57
C GLU A 234 -5.74 6.17 3.33
N ILE A 235 -5.18 5.82 2.18
CA ILE A 235 -5.95 5.65 0.95
C ILE A 235 -6.37 4.18 0.85
N ARG A 236 -7.68 3.94 0.87
CA ARG A 236 -8.24 2.59 0.76
C ARG A 236 -8.01 2.01 -0.64
N GLY A 237 -7.89 0.70 -0.71
CA GLY A 237 -7.70 -0.04 -1.95
C GLY A 237 -6.23 -0.23 -2.34
N ARG A 238 -6.02 -1.02 -3.38
CA ARG A 238 -4.70 -1.35 -3.92
C ARG A 238 -4.08 -0.15 -4.61
N LYS A 239 -2.81 0.11 -4.33
CA LYS A 239 -2.00 1.15 -4.98
C LYS A 239 -0.90 0.52 -5.82
N MET A 240 -0.68 1.03 -7.02
CA MET A 240 0.39 0.62 -7.93
C MET A 240 1.52 1.65 -7.89
N LEU A 241 2.67 1.28 -7.35
CA LEU A 241 3.87 2.13 -7.38
C LEU A 241 4.72 1.74 -8.58
N VAL A 242 4.68 2.58 -9.63
CA VAL A 242 5.54 2.42 -10.81
C VAL A 242 6.88 3.08 -10.51
N PHE A 243 7.91 2.26 -10.30
CA PHE A 243 9.22 2.72 -9.85
C PHE A 243 10.18 2.85 -11.04
N PHE A 244 10.50 4.06 -11.43
CA PHE A 244 11.49 4.38 -12.47
C PHE A 244 12.86 4.58 -11.85
N GLY A 245 13.69 3.55 -11.90
CA GLY A 245 15.01 3.61 -11.27
C GLY A 245 15.94 2.50 -11.72
N ARG A 246 17.13 2.48 -11.16
CA ARG A 246 18.11 1.41 -11.42
C ARG A 246 18.10 0.31 -10.37
N GLY A 247 17.36 0.47 -9.28
CA GLY A 247 17.29 -0.44 -8.16
C GLY A 247 17.61 0.22 -6.83
N VAL A 248 17.57 -0.56 -5.78
CA VAL A 248 17.77 -0.11 -4.40
C VAL A 248 18.90 -0.90 -3.73
N GLY A 249 19.58 -0.27 -2.77
CA GLY A 249 20.66 -0.86 -2.01
C GLY A 249 22.03 -0.75 -2.67
N GLU A 250 22.94 -1.52 -2.15
CA GLU A 250 24.34 -1.55 -2.56
C GLU A 250 24.71 -2.94 -3.13
N VAL A 251 25.83 -2.96 -3.80
CA VAL A 251 26.40 -4.18 -4.37
C VAL A 251 27.57 -4.58 -3.49
N SER A 252 27.63 -5.84 -3.10
CA SER A 252 28.74 -6.40 -2.33
C SER A 252 30.05 -6.35 -3.12
N SER A 253 31.16 -6.54 -2.43
CA SER A 253 32.51 -6.62 -3.06
C SER A 253 32.64 -7.74 -4.11
N PHE A 254 31.73 -8.71 -4.09
CA PHE A 254 31.65 -9.79 -5.07
C PHE A 254 30.76 -9.47 -6.28
N GLY A 255 30.22 -8.23 -6.35
CA GLY A 255 29.37 -7.80 -7.45
C GLY A 255 27.95 -8.38 -7.38
N VAL A 256 27.47 -8.80 -6.23
CA VAL A 256 26.14 -9.35 -6.01
C VAL A 256 25.34 -8.38 -5.15
N TRP A 257 24.07 -8.18 -5.50
CA TRP A 257 23.17 -7.47 -4.62
C TRP A 257 22.75 -8.40 -3.47
N GLU A 258 22.88 -7.90 -2.26
CA GLU A 258 22.43 -8.58 -1.04
C GLU A 258 21.47 -7.62 -0.32
N PRO A 259 20.25 -8.07 0.03
CA PRO A 259 19.32 -7.23 0.76
C PRO A 259 19.88 -6.95 2.15
N ASP A 260 20.06 -5.69 2.51
CA ASP A 260 20.34 -5.30 3.89
C ASP A 260 19.02 -5.35 4.68
N SER A 261 18.89 -6.35 5.54
CA SER A 261 17.67 -6.58 6.33
C SER A 261 17.25 -5.37 7.17
N ARG A 262 18.18 -4.49 7.53
CA ARG A 262 17.88 -3.27 8.29
C ARG A 262 17.08 -2.24 7.50
N TYR A 263 17.16 -2.27 6.16
CA TYR A 263 16.52 -1.27 5.28
C TYR A 263 15.53 -1.92 4.32
N TYR A 264 15.88 -3.05 3.72
CA TYR A 264 15.07 -3.71 2.69
C TYR A 264 13.79 -4.30 3.28
N GLU A 265 13.89 -5.15 4.32
CA GLU A 265 12.71 -5.76 4.95
C GLU A 265 11.70 -4.72 5.48
N PRO A 266 12.12 -3.69 6.25
CA PRO A 266 11.18 -2.64 6.68
C PRO A 266 10.52 -1.89 5.52
N THR A 267 11.19 -1.78 4.35
CA THR A 267 10.62 -1.15 3.16
C THR A 267 9.54 -2.03 2.54
N VAL A 268 9.84 -3.32 2.34
CA VAL A 268 8.85 -4.27 1.81
C VAL A 268 7.66 -4.39 2.74
N ASN A 269 7.90 -4.47 4.05
CA ASN A 269 6.83 -4.50 5.04
C ASN A 269 5.95 -3.26 4.95
N ALA A 270 6.55 -2.05 4.93
CA ALA A 270 5.79 -0.81 4.82
C ALA A 270 4.95 -0.75 3.53
N LEU A 271 5.46 -1.25 2.40
CA LEU A 271 4.72 -1.34 1.15
C LEU A 271 3.54 -2.31 1.27
N ASN A 272 3.78 -3.49 1.81
CA ASN A 272 2.76 -4.53 1.98
C ASN A 272 1.65 -4.10 2.95
N ASP A 273 2.01 -3.50 4.09
CA ASP A 273 1.04 -3.04 5.10
C ASP A 273 0.11 -1.96 4.57
N ASN A 274 0.63 -1.14 3.66
CA ASN A 274 -0.13 -0.06 3.05
C ASN A 274 -0.71 -0.45 1.67
N ASN A 275 -0.75 -1.75 1.37
CA ASN A 275 -1.34 -2.32 0.15
C ASN A 275 -0.80 -1.67 -1.14
N ILE A 276 0.53 -1.60 -1.25
CA ILE A 276 1.25 -1.03 -2.39
C ILE A 276 2.01 -2.14 -3.12
N ALA A 277 1.62 -2.43 -4.34
CA ALA A 277 2.36 -3.29 -5.24
C ALA A 277 3.36 -2.46 -6.06
N VAL A 278 4.60 -2.92 -6.14
CA VAL A 278 5.66 -2.21 -6.85
C VAL A 278 5.87 -2.82 -8.23
N TYR A 279 5.85 -1.95 -9.24
CA TYR A 279 6.11 -2.27 -10.64
C TYR A 279 7.38 -1.55 -11.10
N PRO A 280 8.55 -2.17 -10.94
CA PRO A 280 9.80 -1.52 -11.28
C PRO A 280 10.03 -1.48 -12.78
N LEU A 281 10.41 -0.32 -13.28
CA LEU A 281 10.84 -0.09 -14.64
C LEU A 281 12.28 0.44 -14.65
N SER A 282 13.21 -0.41 -15.09
CA SER A 282 14.63 -0.07 -15.10
C SER A 282 14.92 1.03 -16.12
N VAL A 283 15.53 2.12 -15.67
CA VAL A 283 16.02 3.21 -16.53
C VAL A 283 17.46 2.98 -17.00
N MET A 284 18.01 1.79 -16.82
CA MET A 284 19.32 1.45 -17.35
C MET A 284 19.29 1.34 -18.87
N PRO A 285 20.37 1.75 -19.57
CA PRO A 285 20.47 1.55 -21.01
C PRO A 285 20.32 0.09 -21.39
N GLN A 286 19.71 -0.16 -22.55
CA GLN A 286 19.49 -1.51 -23.05
C GLN A 286 20.79 -2.30 -23.17
N GLY A 287 20.72 -3.60 -22.84
CA GLY A 287 21.85 -4.49 -22.83
C GLY A 287 22.81 -4.31 -21.65
N SER A 288 22.62 -3.29 -20.84
CA SER A 288 23.36 -3.14 -19.58
C SER A 288 22.84 -4.14 -18.56
N ARG A 289 23.73 -5.02 -18.08
CA ARG A 289 23.47 -5.83 -16.89
C ARG A 289 24.00 -5.07 -15.69
N HIS A 290 23.11 -4.77 -14.76
CA HIS A 290 23.54 -4.16 -13.50
C HIS A 290 23.08 -5.01 -12.32
N THR A 291 23.89 -5.05 -11.30
CA THR A 291 23.72 -5.96 -10.16
C THR A 291 22.47 -5.60 -9.33
N LEU A 292 22.06 -4.33 -9.33
CA LEU A 292 20.88 -3.87 -8.61
C LEU A 292 19.55 -4.30 -9.27
N GLU A 293 19.58 -4.86 -10.49
CA GLU A 293 18.39 -5.40 -11.16
C GLU A 293 17.69 -6.48 -10.31
N GLN A 294 18.47 -7.23 -9.52
CA GLN A 294 17.91 -8.23 -8.60
C GLN A 294 17.01 -7.60 -7.54
N SER A 295 17.34 -6.40 -7.07
CA SER A 295 16.52 -5.68 -6.10
C SER A 295 15.16 -5.28 -6.68
N LEU A 296 15.11 -4.94 -7.98
CA LEU A 296 13.85 -4.62 -8.67
C LEU A 296 12.95 -5.85 -8.76
N SER A 297 13.52 -7.00 -9.14
CA SER A 297 12.77 -8.25 -9.24
C SER A 297 12.27 -8.74 -7.88
N ALA A 298 13.11 -8.65 -6.84
CA ALA A 298 12.73 -9.04 -5.49
C ALA A 298 11.59 -8.16 -4.95
N MET A 299 11.73 -6.83 -5.05
CA MET A 299 10.74 -5.88 -4.55
C MET A 299 9.39 -6.06 -5.25
N ALA A 300 9.36 -6.27 -6.58
CA ALA A 300 8.14 -6.55 -7.29
C ALA A 300 7.47 -7.84 -6.77
N SER A 301 8.22 -8.94 -6.74
CA SER A 301 7.72 -10.25 -6.30
C SER A 301 7.15 -10.21 -4.89
N GLU A 302 7.84 -9.56 -3.95
CA GLU A 302 7.46 -9.55 -2.53
C GLU A 302 6.30 -8.62 -2.21
N THR A 303 6.02 -7.64 -3.10
CA THR A 303 4.89 -6.70 -2.94
C THR A 303 3.69 -7.03 -3.84
N GLY A 304 3.74 -8.14 -4.58
CA GLY A 304 2.64 -8.55 -5.46
C GLY A 304 2.54 -7.72 -6.74
N GLY A 305 3.64 -7.14 -7.21
CA GLY A 305 3.76 -6.51 -8.52
C GLY A 305 4.56 -7.38 -9.51
N THR A 306 4.85 -6.83 -10.68
CA THR A 306 5.58 -7.50 -11.75
C THR A 306 6.81 -6.70 -12.16
N TYR A 307 7.96 -7.39 -12.32
CA TYR A 307 9.15 -6.81 -12.92
C TYR A 307 9.26 -7.22 -14.40
N HIS A 308 9.06 -6.25 -15.29
CA HIS A 308 9.22 -6.46 -16.74
C HIS A 308 10.68 -6.28 -17.15
N ARG A 309 11.26 -7.33 -17.71
CA ARG A 309 12.62 -7.31 -18.25
C ARG A 309 12.62 -6.95 -19.74
N GLN A 310 13.70 -6.34 -20.20
CA GLN A 310 14.04 -6.20 -21.63
C GLN A 310 12.95 -5.58 -22.51
N TYR A 311 12.63 -4.34 -22.23
CA TYR A 311 11.76 -3.55 -23.11
C TYR A 311 12.55 -2.46 -23.83
N THR A 312 12.19 -2.20 -25.09
CA THR A 312 12.75 -1.10 -25.90
C THR A 312 12.11 0.23 -25.54
N SER A 313 10.80 0.23 -25.31
CA SER A 313 9.97 1.37 -24.94
C SER A 313 9.28 1.07 -23.63
N PHE A 314 9.00 2.09 -22.82
CA PHE A 314 8.23 1.96 -21.57
C PHE A 314 6.72 1.81 -21.81
N THR A 315 6.23 2.09 -23.04
CA THR A 315 4.82 1.97 -23.38
C THR A 315 4.28 0.56 -23.13
N THR A 316 5.01 -0.48 -23.60
CA THR A 316 4.57 -1.87 -23.43
C THR A 316 4.44 -2.28 -21.95
N PRO A 317 5.46 -2.12 -21.06
CA PRO A 317 5.30 -2.47 -19.67
C PRO A 317 4.28 -1.59 -18.93
N LEU A 318 4.10 -0.33 -19.30
CA LEU A 318 3.06 0.53 -18.72
C LEU A 318 1.65 0.03 -19.10
N GLY A 319 1.43 -0.31 -20.37
CA GLY A 319 0.18 -0.94 -20.82
C GLY A 319 -0.11 -2.25 -20.08
N ASN A 320 0.91 -3.12 -19.95
CA ASN A 320 0.76 -4.38 -19.20
C ASN A 320 0.37 -4.12 -17.73
N ILE A 321 1.00 -3.14 -17.06
CA ILE A 321 0.65 -2.76 -15.68
C ILE A 321 -0.81 -2.29 -15.61
N SER A 322 -1.26 -1.50 -16.59
CA SER A 322 -2.64 -1.05 -16.67
C SER A 322 -3.62 -2.21 -16.87
N ASP A 323 -3.28 -3.16 -17.75
CA ASP A 323 -4.09 -4.31 -18.09
C ASP A 323 -4.17 -5.32 -16.94
N GLU A 324 -3.03 -5.68 -16.33
CA GLU A 324 -2.95 -6.58 -15.17
C GLU A 324 -3.78 -6.06 -13.99
N ASN A 325 -3.81 -4.75 -13.77
CA ASN A 325 -4.55 -4.11 -12.70
C ASN A 325 -5.98 -3.65 -13.12
N GLY A 326 -6.53 -4.24 -14.16
CA GLY A 326 -7.91 -4.00 -14.59
C GLY A 326 -8.98 -4.60 -13.66
N GLY A 327 -8.59 -5.52 -12.77
CA GLY A 327 -9.43 -6.11 -11.73
C GLY A 327 -8.63 -6.99 -10.80
N TYR A 328 -9.14 -7.21 -9.58
CA TYR A 328 -8.51 -8.04 -8.57
C TYR A 328 -9.55 -8.74 -7.68
N TYR A 329 -9.12 -9.78 -6.99
CA TYR A 329 -9.90 -10.46 -5.97
C TYR A 329 -9.51 -9.96 -4.58
N LEU A 330 -10.48 -9.56 -3.78
CA LEU A 330 -10.31 -9.36 -2.34
C LEU A 330 -10.67 -10.68 -1.64
N LEU A 331 -9.67 -11.32 -1.09
CA LEU A 331 -9.85 -12.51 -0.26
C LEU A 331 -9.87 -12.09 1.20
N SER A 332 -10.81 -12.66 1.98
CA SER A 332 -10.78 -12.49 3.44
C SER A 332 -10.66 -13.83 4.15
N TYR A 333 -9.95 -13.83 5.28
CA TYR A 333 -9.84 -14.96 6.18
C TYR A 333 -9.57 -14.48 7.62
N GLN A 334 -9.80 -15.34 8.59
CA GLN A 334 -9.51 -15.04 9.98
C GLN A 334 -8.04 -15.33 10.30
N ALA A 335 -7.32 -14.33 10.82
CA ALA A 335 -5.94 -14.51 11.28
C ALA A 335 -5.87 -15.57 12.40
N ARG A 336 -4.80 -16.35 12.41
CA ARG A 336 -4.55 -17.39 13.43
C ARG A 336 -3.86 -16.88 14.68
N LYS A 337 -3.86 -15.58 14.92
CA LYS A 337 -3.11 -14.96 15.99
C LYS A 337 -3.94 -14.75 17.24
N GLU A 338 -3.25 -14.88 18.38
CA GLU A 338 -3.81 -14.55 19.69
C GLU A 338 -3.90 -13.02 19.85
N PRO A 339 -4.97 -12.49 20.47
CA PRO A 339 -5.07 -11.07 20.80
C PRO A 339 -3.86 -10.58 21.59
N GLY A 340 -3.27 -9.45 21.18
CA GLY A 340 -2.11 -8.85 21.85
C GLY A 340 -0.74 -9.34 21.35
N GLU A 341 -0.68 -10.27 20.41
CA GLU A 341 0.55 -10.56 19.68
C GLU A 341 0.77 -9.53 18.58
N SER A 342 2.03 -9.19 18.30
CA SER A 342 2.41 -8.30 17.19
C SER A 342 3.58 -8.86 16.40
N GLY A 343 3.64 -8.59 15.11
CA GLY A 343 4.71 -9.04 14.24
C GLY A 343 4.34 -9.08 12.77
N TYR A 344 5.24 -9.62 11.94
CA TYR A 344 5.01 -9.81 10.52
C TYR A 344 4.58 -11.25 10.24
N GLN A 345 3.48 -11.41 9.49
CA GLN A 345 2.96 -12.70 9.03
C GLN A 345 3.20 -12.88 7.56
N ARG A 346 3.79 -14.02 7.21
CA ARG A 346 3.98 -14.40 5.81
C ARG A 346 2.73 -15.07 5.27
N VAL A 347 2.31 -14.64 4.09
CA VAL A 347 1.16 -15.20 3.39
C VAL A 347 1.60 -15.67 2.01
N LYS A 348 1.05 -16.79 1.60
CA LYS A 348 1.26 -17.34 0.25
C LYS A 348 -0.08 -17.70 -0.36
N VAL A 349 -0.35 -17.11 -1.52
CA VAL A 349 -1.54 -17.43 -2.32
C VAL A 349 -1.13 -18.29 -3.51
N LYS A 350 -1.85 -19.35 -3.75
CA LYS A 350 -1.72 -20.24 -4.92
C LYS A 350 -3.08 -20.44 -5.56
N LEU A 351 -3.11 -20.86 -6.81
CA LEU A 351 -4.32 -21.27 -7.52
C LEU A 351 -4.29 -22.77 -7.77
N ARG A 352 -5.48 -23.41 -7.75
CA ARG A 352 -5.61 -24.80 -8.15
C ARG A 352 -5.32 -25.01 -9.62
N ASN A 353 -5.65 -24.02 -10.47
CA ASN A 353 -5.33 -24.04 -11.88
C ASN A 353 -3.90 -23.51 -12.11
N PRO A 354 -2.92 -24.35 -12.50
CA PRO A 354 -1.53 -23.93 -12.69
C PRO A 354 -1.31 -23.13 -14.00
N GLU A 355 -2.32 -23.04 -14.87
CA GLU A 355 -2.25 -22.23 -16.09
C GLU A 355 -2.44 -20.72 -15.82
N LEU A 356 -2.96 -20.36 -14.64
CA LEU A 356 -3.17 -19.00 -14.23
C LEU A 356 -1.98 -18.47 -13.42
N VAL A 357 -1.77 -17.16 -13.51
CA VAL A 357 -0.74 -16.43 -12.77
C VAL A 357 -1.41 -15.71 -11.61
N VAL A 358 -0.88 -15.87 -10.41
CA VAL A 358 -1.36 -15.22 -9.20
C VAL A 358 -0.29 -14.27 -8.67
N GLN A 359 -0.71 -13.06 -8.31
CA GLN A 359 0.13 -12.06 -7.69
C GLN A 359 -0.57 -11.51 -6.45
N ALA A 360 0.12 -11.56 -5.32
CA ALA A 360 -0.35 -11.06 -4.03
C ALA A 360 0.84 -10.62 -3.19
N ARG A 361 0.62 -9.77 -2.21
CA ARG A 361 1.65 -9.46 -1.21
C ARG A 361 2.05 -10.70 -0.42
N HIS A 362 3.31 -10.77 -0.02
CA HIS A 362 3.84 -11.93 0.68
C HIS A 362 3.63 -11.92 2.20
N GLY A 363 2.96 -10.91 2.72
CA GLY A 363 2.67 -10.83 4.14
C GLY A 363 2.04 -9.49 4.56
N TYR A 364 1.87 -9.34 5.85
CA TYR A 364 1.31 -8.15 6.49
C TYR A 364 1.80 -8.03 7.94
N LEU A 365 1.79 -6.80 8.50
CA LEU A 365 1.96 -6.58 9.94
C LEU A 365 0.63 -6.76 10.65
N TYR A 366 0.68 -7.30 11.86
CA TYR A 366 -0.46 -7.40 12.76
C TYR A 366 -0.07 -6.92 14.16
N GLY A 367 -1.06 -6.40 14.90
CA GLY A 367 -0.83 -5.77 16.20
C GLY A 367 -0.29 -4.34 16.09
N ASP A 368 -0.46 -3.56 17.15
CA ASP A 368 0.01 -2.17 17.29
C ASP A 368 1.52 -2.07 17.61
#